data_db90b54ff736499c12a4643766cdc429
#
_entry.id   db90b54ff736499c12a4643766cdc429
#
_cell.length_a   1.000
_cell.length_b   1.000
_cell.length_c   1.000
_cell.angle_alpha   90.00
_cell.angle_beta   90.00
_cell.angle_gamma   90.00
#
_symmetry.space_group_name_H-M   'P 1'
#
loop_
_entity.id
_entity.type
_entity.pdbx_description
1 polymer ?
#
loop_
_entity_poly.entity_id
_entity_poly.type
_entity_poly.pdbx_seq_one_letter_code
_entity_poly.pdbx_strand_id
1 'polypeptide(L)'
;MRIGLLSDTHITAGRPVLPPKLIDGLRACDLILHAGDVCDVTGLAAVKAIGPEVAAVTGNMDRGALVDMLPEFHVAETPAGAVLVLHALPHIPGGARAAIDRLLGGHGRPLAVVHGHTHCPDVQ
;
A
#
# COMPACT_ATOMS: atom_id res chain seq x y z
N MET A 1 -1.63 -12.48 13.16
CA MET A 1 -2.15 -11.43 12.28
C MET A 1 -1.84 -11.79 10.82
N ARG A 2 -2.82 -11.75 9.98
CA ARG A 2 -2.67 -11.97 8.54
C ARG A 2 -2.87 -10.65 7.81
N ILE A 3 -1.90 -10.27 6.96
CA ILE A 3 -1.92 -9.02 6.22
C ILE A 3 -2.01 -9.33 4.73
N GLY A 4 -2.98 -8.74 4.06
CA GLY A 4 -3.09 -8.74 2.61
C GLY A 4 -2.29 -7.59 2.01
N LEU A 5 -1.49 -7.87 1.00
CA LEU A 5 -0.68 -6.86 0.32
C LEU A 5 -1.23 -6.63 -1.09
N LEU A 6 -1.52 -5.38 -1.42
CA LEU A 6 -1.95 -4.93 -2.73
C LEU A 6 -1.12 -3.76 -3.21
N SER A 7 -0.98 -3.63 -4.50
CA SER A 7 -0.44 -2.44 -5.16
C SER A 7 -0.94 -2.36 -6.60
N ASP A 8 -0.94 -1.15 -7.14
CA ASP A 8 -1.14 -0.93 -8.58
C ASP A 8 -2.41 -1.61 -9.13
N THR A 9 -3.49 -1.56 -8.37
CA THR A 9 -4.76 -2.19 -8.76
C THR A 9 -5.44 -1.49 -9.93
N HIS A 10 -5.22 -0.18 -10.08
CA HIS A 10 -5.72 0.63 -11.18
C HIS A 10 -7.23 0.43 -11.45
N ILE A 11 -8.02 0.33 -10.38
CA ILE A 11 -9.46 0.18 -10.47
C ILE A 11 -10.09 1.55 -10.68
N THR A 12 -10.83 1.68 -11.78
CA THR A 12 -11.61 2.87 -12.09
C THR A 12 -13.07 2.51 -12.32
N ALA A 13 -13.94 3.50 -12.47
CA ALA A 13 -15.34 3.28 -12.79
C ALA A 13 -15.54 2.45 -14.09
N GLY A 14 -14.57 2.50 -15.02
CA GLY A 14 -14.58 1.70 -16.26
C GLY A 14 -13.92 0.32 -16.15
N ARG A 15 -13.27 0.01 -15.03
CA ARG A 15 -12.59 -1.27 -14.76
C ARG A 15 -12.76 -1.67 -13.30
N PRO A 16 -13.97 -2.08 -12.88
CA PRO A 16 -14.29 -2.12 -11.46
C PRO A 16 -13.93 -3.42 -10.74
N VAL A 17 -13.19 -4.36 -11.32
CA VAL A 17 -13.20 -5.73 -10.78
C VAL A 17 -11.83 -6.25 -10.39
N LEU A 18 -11.69 -6.57 -9.11
CA LEU A 18 -10.64 -7.46 -8.60
C LEU A 18 -11.05 -8.91 -8.88
N PRO A 19 -10.08 -9.80 -9.18
CA PRO A 19 -10.38 -11.23 -9.35
C PRO A 19 -11.05 -11.83 -8.12
N PRO A 20 -12.12 -12.66 -8.27
CA PRO A 20 -12.83 -13.25 -7.13
C PRO A 20 -11.95 -14.02 -6.15
N LYS A 21 -10.97 -14.76 -6.64
CA LYS A 21 -10.02 -15.50 -5.79
C LYS A 21 -9.17 -14.60 -4.92
N LEU A 22 -8.80 -13.43 -5.45
CA LEU A 22 -8.07 -12.43 -4.70
C LEU A 22 -8.95 -11.86 -3.57
N ILE A 23 -10.19 -11.50 -3.89
CA ILE A 23 -11.16 -11.01 -2.91
C ILE A 23 -11.35 -12.02 -1.79
N ASP A 24 -11.53 -13.30 -2.11
CA ASP A 24 -11.72 -14.36 -1.11
C ASP A 24 -10.49 -14.50 -0.20
N GLY A 25 -9.29 -14.43 -0.77
CA GLY A 25 -8.05 -14.45 0.00
C GLY A 25 -7.90 -13.25 0.94
N LEU A 26 -8.26 -12.06 0.46
CA LEU A 26 -8.18 -10.83 1.23
C LEU A 26 -9.20 -10.76 2.37
N ARG A 27 -10.39 -11.32 2.19
CA ARG A 27 -11.40 -11.42 3.26
C ARG A 27 -10.91 -12.12 4.51
N ALA A 28 -10.00 -13.07 4.35
CA ALA A 28 -9.42 -13.82 5.45
C ALA A 28 -8.26 -13.06 6.16
N CYS A 29 -7.95 -11.85 5.73
CA CYS A 29 -6.92 -11.02 6.34
C CYS A 29 -7.50 -10.15 7.46
N ASP A 30 -6.63 -9.74 8.38
CA ASP A 30 -6.98 -8.79 9.44
C ASP A 30 -6.80 -7.34 8.98
N LEU A 31 -5.85 -7.12 8.07
CA LEU A 31 -5.48 -5.81 7.53
C LEU A 31 -5.10 -5.96 6.06
N ILE A 32 -5.50 -4.99 5.24
CA ILE A 32 -5.05 -4.85 3.85
C ILE A 32 -4.15 -3.61 3.77
N LEU A 33 -2.93 -3.78 3.28
CA LEU A 33 -2.01 -2.70 2.96
C LEU A 33 -1.98 -2.51 1.45
N HIS A 34 -2.28 -1.29 0.99
CA HIS A 34 -2.26 -0.95 -0.43
C HIS A 34 -1.18 0.09 -0.73
N ALA A 35 -0.17 -0.31 -1.48
CA ALA A 35 1.01 0.49 -1.77
C ALA A 35 0.84 1.46 -2.96
N GLY A 36 -0.36 2.02 -3.13
CA GLY A 36 -0.62 3.10 -4.08
C GLY A 36 -1.07 2.65 -5.47
N ASP A 37 -1.39 3.64 -6.31
CA ASP A 37 -2.02 3.47 -7.61
C ASP A 37 -3.37 2.74 -7.53
N VAL A 38 -4.20 3.22 -6.63
CA VAL A 38 -5.62 2.85 -6.54
C VAL A 38 -6.42 3.47 -7.71
N CYS A 39 -5.98 4.60 -8.18
CA CYS A 39 -6.45 5.49 -9.24
C CYS A 39 -7.51 6.51 -8.82
N ASP A 40 -8.62 6.09 -8.25
CA ASP A 40 -9.68 7.01 -7.81
C ASP A 40 -10.45 6.48 -6.59
N VAL A 41 -11.40 7.29 -6.11
CA VAL A 41 -12.23 6.93 -4.95
C VAL A 41 -13.06 5.67 -5.17
N THR A 42 -13.43 5.36 -6.41
CA THR A 42 -14.14 4.12 -6.76
C THR A 42 -13.25 2.90 -6.50
N GLY A 43 -12.00 2.98 -6.86
CA GLY A 43 -11.01 1.93 -6.60
C GLY A 43 -10.79 1.71 -5.11
N LEU A 44 -10.66 2.79 -4.34
CA LEU A 44 -10.52 2.70 -2.89
C LEU A 44 -11.77 2.08 -2.24
N ALA A 45 -12.97 2.48 -2.68
CA ALA A 45 -14.22 1.92 -2.19
C ALA A 45 -14.32 0.42 -2.49
N ALA A 46 -13.88 -0.02 -3.66
CA ALA A 46 -13.86 -1.44 -4.03
C ALA A 46 -12.95 -2.27 -3.11
N VAL A 47 -11.77 -1.75 -2.74
CA VAL A 47 -10.87 -2.41 -1.81
C VAL A 47 -11.46 -2.45 -0.39
N LYS A 48 -12.00 -1.34 0.08
CA LYS A 48 -12.66 -1.27 1.40
C LYS A 48 -13.88 -2.18 1.51
N ALA A 49 -14.61 -2.39 0.43
CA ALA A 49 -15.78 -3.27 0.40
C ALA A 49 -15.45 -4.75 0.61
N ILE A 50 -14.18 -5.15 0.54
CA ILE A 50 -13.75 -6.53 0.80
C ILE A 50 -14.01 -6.92 2.26
N GLY A 51 -13.87 -6.00 3.21
CA GLY A 51 -14.23 -6.19 4.61
C GLY A 51 -13.16 -5.84 5.63
N PRO A 52 -11.90 -6.33 5.51
CA PRO A 52 -10.84 -5.97 6.43
C PRO A 52 -10.53 -4.47 6.44
N GLU A 53 -9.90 -4.00 7.51
CA GLU A 53 -9.33 -2.65 7.56
C GLU A 53 -8.32 -2.44 6.42
N VAL A 54 -8.36 -1.26 5.81
CA VAL A 54 -7.47 -0.90 4.70
C VAL A 54 -6.62 0.30 5.08
N ALA A 55 -5.31 0.15 5.00
CA ALA A 55 -4.36 1.25 5.03
C ALA A 55 -3.73 1.39 3.63
N ALA A 56 -4.04 2.48 2.96
CA ALA A 56 -3.57 2.78 1.61
C ALA A 56 -2.69 4.02 1.60
N VAL A 57 -1.78 4.08 0.65
CA VAL A 57 -0.94 5.25 0.38
C VAL A 57 -1.17 5.75 -1.04
N THR A 58 -0.80 7.00 -1.32
CA THR A 58 -0.88 7.55 -2.69
C THR A 58 0.21 6.99 -3.58
N GLY A 59 -0.15 6.73 -4.84
CA GLY A 59 0.77 6.46 -5.94
C GLY A 59 0.72 7.57 -6.98
N ASN A 60 1.59 7.49 -7.98
CA ASN A 60 1.71 8.51 -9.02
C ASN A 60 0.49 8.59 -9.95
N MET A 61 -0.34 7.56 -10.01
CA MET A 61 -1.56 7.52 -10.82
C MET A 61 -2.83 7.90 -10.04
N ASP A 62 -2.72 8.14 -8.73
CA ASP A 62 -3.84 8.54 -7.91
C ASP A 62 -4.22 10.01 -8.17
N ARG A 63 -5.50 10.28 -8.26
CA ARG A 63 -6.06 11.57 -8.72
C ARG A 63 -7.20 12.05 -7.84
N GLY A 64 -7.49 13.36 -7.97
CA GLY A 64 -8.62 13.99 -7.33
C GLY A 64 -8.54 13.93 -5.82
N ALA A 65 -9.65 13.57 -5.20
CA ALA A 65 -9.78 13.52 -3.75
C ALA A 65 -8.83 12.51 -3.07
N LEU A 66 -8.37 11.47 -3.77
CA LEU A 66 -7.44 10.49 -3.18
C LEU A 66 -6.11 11.11 -2.75
N VAL A 67 -5.60 12.06 -3.51
CA VAL A 67 -4.32 12.74 -3.20
C VAL A 67 -4.39 13.44 -1.85
N ASP A 68 -5.56 14.00 -1.51
CA ASP A 68 -5.79 14.66 -0.23
C ASP A 68 -6.18 13.69 0.89
N MET A 69 -6.76 12.54 0.55
CA MET A 69 -7.26 11.54 1.51
C MET A 69 -6.19 10.57 1.99
N LEU A 70 -5.23 10.24 1.14
CA LEU A 70 -4.23 9.20 1.41
C LEU A 70 -2.86 9.82 1.69
N PRO A 71 -2.11 9.28 2.66
CA PRO A 71 -0.73 9.71 2.92
C PRO A 71 0.22 9.20 1.83
N GLU A 72 1.39 9.81 1.73
CA GLU A 72 2.46 9.36 0.83
C GLU A 72 3.10 8.04 1.30
N PHE A 73 3.13 7.84 2.60
CA PHE A 73 3.59 6.59 3.22
C PHE A 73 2.81 6.32 4.50
N HIS A 74 2.83 5.09 4.94
CA HIS A 74 2.19 4.66 6.18
C HIS A 74 3.07 3.66 6.92
N VAL A 75 3.11 3.76 8.23
CA VAL A 75 3.78 2.79 9.10
C VAL A 75 2.70 1.99 9.82
N ALA A 76 2.54 0.73 9.44
CA ALA A 76 1.60 -0.18 10.07
C ALA A 76 2.29 -0.91 11.24
N GLU A 77 1.78 -0.71 12.45
CA GLU A 77 2.25 -1.44 13.62
C GLU A 77 1.64 -2.84 13.65
N THR A 78 2.48 -3.84 13.81
CA THR A 78 2.05 -5.23 13.96
C THR A 78 2.66 -5.85 15.21
N PRO A 79 2.12 -6.98 15.70
CA PRO A 79 2.73 -7.69 16.85
C PRO A 79 4.19 -8.11 16.61
N ALA A 80 4.59 -8.29 15.35
CA ALA A 80 5.94 -8.69 14.98
C ALA A 80 6.89 -7.51 14.72
N GLY A 81 6.36 -6.30 14.54
CA GLY A 81 7.12 -5.09 14.25
C GLY A 81 6.44 -4.16 13.26
N ALA A 82 7.09 -3.06 12.93
CA ALA A 82 6.55 -2.05 12.01
C ALA A 82 6.74 -2.45 10.54
N VAL A 83 5.71 -2.21 9.73
CA VAL A 83 5.74 -2.39 8.28
C VAL A 83 5.59 -1.03 7.62
N LEU A 84 6.59 -0.62 6.85
CA LEU A 84 6.54 0.60 6.06
C LEU A 84 5.86 0.33 4.73
N VAL A 85 4.85 1.14 4.40
CA VAL A 85 4.12 1.07 3.14
C VAL A 85 4.30 2.37 2.38
N LEU A 86 4.68 2.31 1.12
CA LEU A 86 4.80 3.46 0.23
C LEU A 86 4.71 2.99 -1.22
N HIS A 87 4.44 3.92 -2.15
CA HIS A 87 4.36 3.54 -3.57
C HIS A 87 5.74 3.37 -4.20
N ALA A 88 6.61 4.34 -3.99
CA ALA A 88 7.99 4.31 -4.49
C ALA A 88 8.94 4.93 -3.47
N LEU A 89 10.12 4.35 -3.34
CA LEU A 89 11.15 4.91 -2.46
C LEU A 89 11.73 6.20 -3.07
N PRO A 90 11.88 7.26 -2.26
CA PRO A 90 12.54 8.48 -2.73
C PRO A 90 13.98 8.22 -3.17
N HIS A 91 14.37 8.83 -4.29
CA HIS A 91 15.76 8.83 -4.73
C HIS A 91 16.53 9.92 -3.97
N ILE A 92 17.26 9.51 -2.95
CA ILE A 92 18.09 10.42 -2.12
C ILE A 92 19.52 9.88 -2.01
N PRO A 93 20.49 10.75 -1.66
CA PRO A 93 21.84 10.28 -1.33
C PRO A 93 21.82 9.25 -0.20
N GLY A 94 22.54 8.15 -0.38
CA GLY A 94 22.56 7.03 0.56
C GLY A 94 21.61 5.88 0.19
N GLY A 95 20.81 6.02 -0.88
CA GLY A 95 19.99 4.96 -1.46
C GLY A 95 18.76 4.59 -0.65
N ALA A 96 18.23 3.40 -0.90
CA ALA A 96 16.99 2.91 -0.31
C ALA A 96 17.03 2.90 1.22
N ARG A 97 18.13 2.46 1.81
CA ARG A 97 18.28 2.41 3.27
C ARG A 97 18.15 3.80 3.91
N ALA A 98 18.81 4.80 3.34
CA ALA A 98 18.71 6.17 3.84
C ALA A 98 17.28 6.73 3.69
N ALA A 99 16.60 6.41 2.60
CA ALA A 99 15.21 6.78 2.38
C ALA A 99 14.29 6.15 3.44
N ILE A 100 14.45 4.88 3.72
CA ILE A 100 13.69 4.14 4.75
C ILE A 100 13.93 4.74 6.14
N ASP A 101 15.19 4.94 6.52
CA ASP A 101 15.54 5.51 7.82
C ASP A 101 14.95 6.92 8.01
N ARG A 102 14.94 7.72 6.96
CA ARG A 102 14.35 9.08 6.96
C ARG A 102 12.84 9.04 7.17
N LEU A 103 12.14 8.15 6.48
CA LEU A 103 10.68 8.01 6.57
C LEU A 103 10.25 7.46 7.94
N LEU A 104 11.00 6.52 8.49
CA LEU A 104 10.66 5.90 9.76
C LEU A 104 10.96 6.77 10.97
N GLY A 105 11.91 7.69 10.86
CA GLY A 105 12.29 8.55 11.98
C GLY A 105 12.66 7.73 13.23
N GLY A 106 11.85 7.84 14.28
CA GLY A 106 12.07 7.17 15.56
C GLY A 106 11.56 5.72 15.65
N HIS A 107 10.95 5.17 14.60
CA HIS A 107 10.40 3.80 14.64
C HIS A 107 11.47 2.70 14.55
N GLY A 108 12.72 3.06 14.30
CA GLY A 108 13.79 2.10 14.15
C GLY A 108 13.73 1.33 12.83
N ARG A 109 14.30 0.12 12.81
CA ARG A 109 14.33 -0.71 11.60
C ARG A 109 12.96 -1.38 11.36
N PRO A 110 12.39 -1.30 10.15
CA PRO A 110 11.13 -1.96 9.87
C PRO A 110 11.31 -3.47 9.76
N LEU A 111 10.25 -4.21 10.08
CA LEU A 111 10.14 -5.64 9.79
C LEU A 111 10.13 -5.89 8.29
N ALA A 112 9.39 -5.07 7.56
CA ALA A 112 9.25 -5.15 6.11
C ALA A 112 8.96 -3.77 5.50
N VAL A 113 9.28 -3.64 4.23
CA VAL A 113 8.89 -2.50 3.39
C VAL A 113 8.05 -3.03 2.24
N VAL A 114 6.84 -2.49 2.09
CA VAL A 114 5.91 -2.84 1.03
C VAL A 114 5.84 -1.68 0.05
N HIS A 115 6.14 -1.94 -1.20
CA HIS A 115 6.09 -0.92 -2.25
C HIS A 115 5.50 -1.49 -3.55
N GLY A 116 5.12 -0.60 -4.45
CA GLY A 116 4.59 -0.91 -5.78
C GLY A 116 5.39 -0.22 -6.87
N HIS A 117 4.69 0.35 -7.84
CA HIS A 117 5.19 1.18 -8.93
C HIS A 117 5.91 0.43 -10.06
N THR A 118 6.78 -0.52 -9.77
CA THR A 118 7.58 -1.21 -10.78
C THR A 118 6.78 -2.21 -11.62
N HIS A 119 5.62 -2.64 -11.13
CA HIS A 119 4.78 -3.71 -11.69
C HIS A 119 5.54 -5.05 -11.84
N CYS A 120 6.64 -5.19 -11.11
CA CYS A 120 7.43 -6.42 -11.06
C CYS A 120 7.44 -6.93 -9.62
N PRO A 121 7.06 -8.20 -9.39
CA PRO A 121 7.20 -8.78 -8.05
C PRO A 121 8.69 -8.91 -7.70
N ASP A 122 9.03 -8.41 -6.54
CA ASP A 122 10.39 -8.46 -6.00
C ASP A 122 10.32 -8.72 -4.51
N VAL A 123 11.15 -9.64 -4.04
CA VAL A 123 11.33 -9.94 -2.62
C VAL A 123 12.82 -9.97 -2.34
N GLN A 124 13.28 -9.02 -1.56
CA GLN A 124 14.67 -8.89 -1.16
C GLN A 124 14.85 -9.19 0.31
#